data_cfd127b4e307c8133e8de6073c892e72
#
_entry.id   cfd127b4e307c8133e8de6073c892e72
#
_cell.length_a   1.000
_cell.length_b   1.000
_cell.length_c   1.000
_cell.angle_alpha   90.00
_cell.angle_beta   90.00
_cell.angle_gamma   90.00
#
_symmetry.space_group_name_H-M   'P 1'
#
loop_
_entity.id
_entity.type
_entity.pdbx_description
1 polymer ?
#
loop_
_entity_poly.entity_id
_entity_poly.type
_entity_poly.pdbx_seq_one_letter_code
_entity_poly.pdbx_strand_id
1 'polypeptide(L)'
;YTIQDSKGNQYVWVEVPMTDEVYPTAGLNIKDFTTEEYTAIETDLHTYTNDYRDGRSYKDEYYSDEATGLTSEQYTALKQKMLKSVYQNGGFYIGKYETGIESTPKTSGSSSTAPEEIPVIKQNAYPYNNVTCSQAQILASKMESGKYTSSLMFGVQWDLVLKYLETKGTAQEDLKTNSTNWGNYNNNLWEITNKNSKYAIYTNSKLGDWTNGAYGKK
;
A
#
# COMPACT_ATOMS: atom_id res chain seq x y z
N TYR A 1 -6.34 13.95 7.00
CA TYR A 1 -6.84 13.45 8.29
C TYR A 1 -6.16 12.13 8.64
N THR A 2 -5.83 11.93 9.92
CA THR A 2 -5.30 10.66 10.44
C THR A 2 -6.35 10.06 11.37
N ILE A 3 -6.58 8.75 11.25
CA ILE A 3 -7.41 7.99 12.19
C ILE A 3 -6.56 6.92 12.87
N GLN A 4 -7.04 6.44 14.00
CA GLN A 4 -6.49 5.30 14.71
C GLN A 4 -7.60 4.30 15.00
N ASP A 5 -7.35 3.02 14.71
CA ASP A 5 -8.27 1.94 15.04
C ASP A 5 -8.16 1.52 16.51
N SER A 6 -9.02 0.61 16.96
CA SER A 6 -9.01 0.09 18.32
C SER A 6 -7.77 -0.74 18.68
N LYS A 7 -7.01 -1.18 17.69
CA LYS A 7 -5.75 -1.94 17.86
C LYS A 7 -4.52 -1.02 17.88
N GLY A 8 -4.71 0.29 17.65
CA GLY A 8 -3.64 1.29 17.62
C GLY A 8 -3.00 1.50 16.25
N ASN A 9 -3.51 0.87 15.20
CA ASN A 9 -3.06 1.12 13.84
C ASN A 9 -3.46 2.52 13.40
N GLN A 10 -2.58 3.22 12.69
CA GLN A 10 -2.82 4.58 12.22
C GLN A 10 -2.87 4.65 10.70
N TYR A 11 -3.86 5.39 10.19
CA TYR A 11 -4.13 5.52 8.77
C TYR A 11 -4.32 6.99 8.38
N VAL A 12 -3.98 7.30 7.14
CA VAL A 12 -4.14 8.62 6.52
C VAL A 12 -5.17 8.52 5.40
N TRP A 13 -6.07 9.49 5.34
CA TRP A 13 -7.05 9.61 4.25
C TRP A 13 -6.40 10.14 2.98
N VAL A 14 -6.61 9.44 1.88
CA VAL A 14 -6.27 9.83 0.51
C VAL A 14 -7.56 10.17 -0.21
N GLU A 15 -7.72 11.44 -0.54
CA GLU A 15 -8.89 11.96 -1.21
C GLU A 15 -8.83 11.70 -2.72
N VAL A 16 -9.94 11.24 -3.28
CA VAL A 16 -10.16 11.09 -4.72
C VAL A 16 -11.41 11.88 -5.07
N PRO A 17 -11.31 12.97 -5.86
CA PRO A 17 -12.45 13.82 -6.14
C PRO A 17 -13.59 13.09 -6.88
N MET A 18 -14.83 13.34 -6.47
CA MET A 18 -16.03 12.84 -7.13
C MET A 18 -16.49 13.86 -8.18
N THR A 19 -15.82 13.86 -9.32
CA THR A 19 -16.06 14.80 -10.42
C THR A 19 -16.10 14.09 -11.77
N ASP A 20 -16.72 14.72 -12.77
CA ASP A 20 -16.74 14.22 -14.15
C ASP A 20 -15.34 14.15 -14.78
N GLU A 21 -14.38 14.92 -14.25
CA GLU A 21 -12.97 14.83 -14.66
C GLU A 21 -12.35 13.50 -14.23
N VAL A 22 -12.65 13.02 -13.02
CA VAL A 22 -12.15 11.74 -12.50
C VAL A 22 -12.93 10.56 -13.05
N TYR A 23 -14.24 10.71 -13.24
CA TYR A 23 -15.14 9.63 -13.70
C TYR A 23 -15.89 9.96 -15.00
N PRO A 24 -15.18 10.24 -16.12
CA PRO A 24 -15.82 10.63 -17.36
C PRO A 24 -16.63 9.52 -18.04
N THR A 25 -16.26 8.25 -17.82
CA THR A 25 -16.91 7.08 -18.40
C THR A 25 -17.92 6.46 -17.45
N ALA A 26 -17.53 6.25 -16.19
CA ALA A 26 -18.38 5.67 -15.16
C ALA A 26 -19.55 6.61 -14.78
N GLY A 27 -19.32 7.92 -14.87
CA GLY A 27 -20.26 8.93 -14.38
C GLY A 27 -20.34 8.95 -12.86
N LEU A 28 -21.26 9.79 -12.32
CA LEU A 28 -21.36 10.04 -10.88
C LEU A 28 -22.57 9.39 -10.19
N ASN A 29 -23.31 8.52 -10.90
CA ASN A 29 -24.63 8.01 -10.45
C ASN A 29 -24.71 6.48 -10.38
N ILE A 30 -23.59 5.77 -10.26
CA ILE A 30 -23.58 4.31 -10.14
C ILE A 30 -24.30 3.87 -8.85
N LYS A 31 -25.19 2.89 -8.98
CA LYS A 31 -25.98 2.32 -7.87
C LYS A 31 -25.78 0.82 -7.71
N ASP A 32 -25.72 0.08 -8.81
CA ASP A 32 -25.80 -1.37 -8.79
C ASP A 32 -24.42 -2.04 -8.72
N PHE A 33 -23.35 -1.35 -9.14
CA PHE A 33 -21.97 -1.83 -9.14
C PHE A 33 -21.82 -3.17 -9.86
N THR A 34 -22.27 -3.22 -11.12
CA THR A 34 -22.06 -4.37 -12.00
C THR A 34 -20.59 -4.52 -12.35
N THR A 35 -20.22 -5.63 -12.97
CA THR A 35 -18.84 -5.87 -13.44
C THR A 35 -18.38 -4.79 -14.42
N GLU A 36 -19.27 -4.35 -15.32
CA GLU A 36 -19.02 -3.30 -16.30
C GLU A 36 -18.79 -1.96 -15.61
N GLU A 37 -19.58 -1.64 -14.59
CA GLU A 37 -19.43 -0.40 -13.80
C GLU A 37 -18.13 -0.40 -12.99
N TYR A 38 -17.71 -1.51 -12.40
CA TYR A 38 -16.39 -1.63 -11.77
C TYR A 38 -15.27 -1.44 -12.77
N THR A 39 -15.40 -2.00 -13.98
CA THR A 39 -14.41 -1.83 -15.05
C THR A 39 -14.32 -0.37 -15.49
N ALA A 40 -15.46 0.32 -15.62
CA ALA A 40 -15.50 1.74 -15.95
C ALA A 40 -14.81 2.59 -14.87
N ILE A 41 -15.12 2.36 -13.58
CA ILE A 41 -14.48 3.05 -12.45
C ILE A 41 -12.95 2.84 -12.50
N GLU A 42 -12.50 1.59 -12.63
CA GLU A 42 -11.07 1.28 -12.65
C GLU A 42 -10.36 1.95 -13.84
N THR A 43 -10.99 1.92 -15.02
CA THR A 43 -10.47 2.58 -16.22
C THR A 43 -10.34 4.09 -16.04
N ASP A 44 -11.36 4.72 -15.49
CA ASP A 44 -11.34 6.16 -15.23
C ASP A 44 -10.25 6.55 -14.23
N LEU A 45 -10.10 5.80 -13.13
CA LEU A 45 -9.04 6.03 -12.15
C LEU A 45 -7.64 5.85 -12.76
N HIS A 46 -7.45 4.86 -13.63
CA HIS A 46 -6.21 4.69 -14.37
C HIS A 46 -5.94 5.85 -15.33
N THR A 47 -6.97 6.36 -15.99
CA THR A 47 -6.84 7.54 -16.87
C THR A 47 -6.51 8.79 -16.08
N TYR A 48 -7.17 9.02 -14.96
CA TYR A 48 -6.93 10.15 -14.07
C TYR A 48 -5.49 10.19 -13.52
N THR A 49 -4.88 9.03 -13.30
CA THR A 49 -3.52 8.88 -12.76
C THR A 49 -2.47 8.54 -13.82
N ASN A 50 -2.80 8.64 -15.10
CA ASN A 50 -1.94 8.17 -16.20
C ASN A 50 -0.54 8.80 -16.21
N ASP A 51 -0.39 10.01 -15.71
CA ASP A 51 0.90 10.70 -15.58
C ASP A 51 1.92 9.91 -14.74
N TYR A 52 1.46 9.07 -13.83
CA TYR A 52 2.30 8.26 -12.94
C TYR A 52 2.61 6.87 -13.49
N ARG A 53 2.04 6.52 -14.65
CA ARG A 53 2.26 5.22 -15.30
C ARG A 53 3.30 5.26 -16.42
N ASP A 54 3.75 6.44 -16.81
CA ASP A 54 4.76 6.67 -17.86
C ASP A 54 4.46 5.88 -19.15
N GLY A 55 3.19 5.90 -19.58
CA GLY A 55 2.72 5.16 -20.74
C GLY A 55 2.74 3.63 -20.60
N ARG A 56 3.12 3.11 -19.45
CA ARG A 56 3.09 1.67 -19.19
C ARG A 56 1.68 1.24 -18.84
N SER A 57 1.21 0.25 -19.60
CA SER A 57 0.01 -0.48 -19.19
C SER A 57 0.40 -1.42 -18.07
N TYR A 58 -0.06 -1.12 -16.85
CA TYR A 58 -0.01 -2.11 -15.84
C TYR A 58 -1.39 -2.58 -15.39
N LYS A 59 -1.53 -3.83 -15.10
CA LYS A 59 -2.72 -4.41 -14.50
C LYS A 59 -2.39 -4.76 -13.08
N ASP A 60 -3.34 -4.54 -12.19
CA ASP A 60 -3.29 -5.18 -10.89
C ASP A 60 -3.47 -6.68 -11.10
N GLU A 61 -2.39 -7.43 -10.92
CA GLU A 61 -2.38 -8.87 -11.23
C GLU A 61 -2.66 -9.70 -9.99
N TYR A 62 -3.41 -10.77 -10.22
CA TYR A 62 -3.60 -11.80 -9.21
C TYR A 62 -2.40 -12.76 -9.22
N TYR A 63 -1.84 -13.00 -8.05
CA TYR A 63 -0.77 -13.98 -7.86
C TYR A 63 -1.36 -15.29 -7.36
N SER A 64 -1.29 -16.31 -8.18
CA SER A 64 -1.89 -17.62 -7.96
C SER A 64 -1.05 -18.54 -7.06
N ASP A 65 -0.88 -18.17 -5.82
CA ASP A 65 -0.36 -19.08 -4.80
C ASP A 65 -1.48 -19.39 -3.79
N GLU A 66 -2.42 -20.23 -4.23
CA GLU A 66 -3.62 -20.57 -3.46
C GLU A 66 -3.32 -21.26 -2.14
N ALA A 67 -2.16 -21.91 -2.01
CA ALA A 67 -1.76 -22.57 -0.77
C ALA A 67 -1.46 -21.57 0.36
N THR A 68 -1.00 -20.38 0.03
CA THR A 68 -0.54 -19.39 1.01
C THR A 68 -1.13 -17.99 0.81
N GLY A 69 -1.98 -17.79 -0.18
CA GLY A 69 -2.54 -16.51 -0.59
C GLY A 69 -4.07 -16.50 -0.71
N LEU A 70 -4.57 -15.47 -1.37
CA LEU A 70 -5.99 -15.33 -1.72
C LEU A 70 -6.32 -16.21 -2.92
N THR A 71 -7.58 -16.66 -3.01
CA THR A 71 -8.10 -17.18 -4.28
C THR A 71 -8.36 -16.02 -5.26
N SER A 72 -8.52 -16.35 -6.55
CA SER A 72 -8.87 -15.37 -7.60
C SER A 72 -10.16 -14.62 -7.26
N GLU A 73 -11.16 -15.33 -6.74
CA GLU A 73 -12.45 -14.76 -6.33
C GLU A 73 -12.28 -13.81 -5.14
N GLN A 74 -11.47 -14.20 -4.14
CA GLN A 74 -11.18 -13.34 -2.99
C GLN A 74 -10.45 -12.07 -3.40
N TYR A 75 -9.46 -12.18 -4.28
CA TYR A 75 -8.74 -11.02 -4.82
C TYR A 75 -9.67 -10.07 -5.57
N THR A 76 -10.51 -10.62 -6.46
CA THR A 76 -11.47 -9.83 -7.23
C THR A 76 -12.48 -9.15 -6.32
N ALA A 77 -12.98 -9.85 -5.31
CA ALA A 77 -13.91 -9.28 -4.35
C ALA A 77 -13.29 -8.14 -3.53
N LEU A 78 -12.02 -8.26 -3.11
CA LEU A 78 -11.29 -7.19 -2.42
C LEU A 78 -11.08 -5.97 -3.32
N LYS A 79 -10.70 -6.16 -4.58
CA LYS A 79 -10.53 -5.09 -5.54
C LYS A 79 -11.84 -4.35 -5.81
N GLN A 80 -12.93 -5.07 -6.00
CA GLN A 80 -14.26 -4.47 -6.17
C GLN A 80 -14.71 -3.69 -4.92
N LYS A 81 -14.45 -4.20 -3.71
CA LYS A 81 -14.73 -3.45 -2.48
C LYS A 81 -13.91 -2.16 -2.39
N MET A 82 -12.64 -2.21 -2.78
CA MET A 82 -11.78 -1.02 -2.85
C MET A 82 -12.35 0.00 -3.84
N LEU A 83 -12.62 -0.40 -5.09
CA LEU A 83 -13.17 0.48 -6.13
C LEU A 83 -14.50 1.12 -5.69
N LYS A 84 -15.39 0.31 -5.13
CA LYS A 84 -16.67 0.79 -4.59
C LYS A 84 -16.47 1.81 -3.48
N SER A 85 -15.56 1.54 -2.55
CA SER A 85 -15.27 2.44 -1.43
C SER A 85 -14.69 3.77 -1.90
N VAL A 86 -13.72 3.73 -2.82
CA VAL A 86 -13.15 4.94 -3.43
C VAL A 86 -14.23 5.77 -4.11
N TYR A 87 -15.06 5.13 -4.94
CA TYR A 87 -16.15 5.79 -5.65
C TYR A 87 -17.21 6.37 -4.70
N GLN A 88 -17.68 5.61 -3.71
CA GLN A 88 -18.76 6.05 -2.82
C GLN A 88 -18.33 7.06 -1.77
N ASN A 89 -17.10 6.95 -1.28
CA ASN A 89 -16.61 7.76 -0.16
C ASN A 89 -15.67 8.90 -0.61
N GLY A 90 -15.29 8.98 -1.87
CA GLY A 90 -14.36 9.98 -2.38
C GLY A 90 -12.93 9.77 -1.88
N GLY A 91 -12.51 8.51 -1.68
CA GLY A 91 -11.16 8.20 -1.24
C GLY A 91 -11.00 6.88 -0.50
N PHE A 92 -9.85 6.71 0.11
CA PHE A 92 -9.50 5.52 0.90
C PHE A 92 -8.47 5.85 1.98
N TYR A 93 -8.28 4.95 2.91
CA TYR A 93 -7.24 5.06 3.92
C TYR A 93 -6.00 4.26 3.53
N ILE A 94 -4.83 4.84 3.75
CA ILE A 94 -3.53 4.17 3.61
C ILE A 94 -2.82 4.15 4.96
N GLY A 95 -2.00 3.15 5.23
CA GLY A 95 -1.16 3.09 6.42
C GLY A 95 -0.27 4.32 6.56
N LYS A 96 -0.27 4.94 7.74
CA LYS A 96 0.59 6.08 8.06
C LYS A 96 2.06 5.68 8.19
N TYR A 97 2.30 4.45 8.59
CA TYR A 97 3.62 3.86 8.76
C TYR A 97 3.76 2.65 7.85
N GLU A 98 4.98 2.25 7.56
CA GLU A 98 5.26 1.00 6.89
C GLU A 98 4.63 -0.16 7.65
N THR A 99 4.07 -1.12 6.90
CA THR A 99 3.49 -2.33 7.47
C THR A 99 4.51 -3.08 8.30
N GLY A 100 4.20 -3.35 9.54
CA GLY A 100 5.13 -3.85 10.52
C GLY A 100 4.68 -5.08 11.30
N ILE A 101 5.60 -5.58 12.10
CA ILE A 101 5.42 -6.65 13.09
C ILE A 101 5.89 -6.15 14.46
N GLU A 102 5.14 -6.43 15.51
CA GLU A 102 5.45 -5.93 16.86
C GLU A 102 6.31 -6.90 17.68
N SER A 103 6.15 -8.19 17.49
CA SER A 103 6.75 -9.19 18.36
C SER A 103 8.27 -9.24 18.21
N THR A 104 8.74 -9.67 17.07
CA THR A 104 10.17 -9.79 16.76
C THR A 104 10.40 -9.57 15.27
N PRO A 105 11.56 -8.98 14.88
CA PRO A 105 11.89 -8.88 13.47
C PRO A 105 12.06 -10.26 12.85
N LYS A 106 11.46 -10.45 11.66
CA LYS A 106 11.60 -11.70 10.93
C LYS A 106 12.98 -11.80 10.30
N THR A 107 13.67 -12.90 10.54
CA THR A 107 15.00 -13.19 9.97
C THR A 107 14.93 -14.19 8.80
N SER A 108 13.80 -14.85 8.60
CA SER A 108 13.58 -15.82 7.54
C SER A 108 12.10 -15.90 7.18
N GLY A 109 11.81 -16.49 6.04
CA GLY A 109 10.46 -16.77 5.57
C GLY A 109 10.39 -18.10 4.86
N SER A 110 9.19 -18.59 4.63
CA SER A 110 8.89 -19.80 3.86
C SER A 110 7.84 -19.48 2.81
N SER A 111 8.05 -19.95 1.58
CA SER A 111 7.02 -19.85 0.53
C SER A 111 5.86 -20.82 0.71
N SER A 112 6.08 -21.89 1.47
CA SER A 112 5.09 -22.94 1.71
C SER A 112 4.31 -22.79 3.03
N THR A 113 4.78 -21.93 3.94
CA THR A 113 4.15 -21.72 5.25
C THR A 113 3.94 -20.23 5.47
N ALA A 114 2.67 -19.81 5.45
CA ALA A 114 2.31 -18.42 5.70
C ALA A 114 2.61 -18.02 7.15
N PRO A 115 3.09 -16.78 7.38
CA PRO A 115 3.18 -16.25 8.73
C PRO A 115 1.78 -16.12 9.36
N GLU A 116 1.69 -16.31 10.67
CA GLU A 116 0.42 -16.23 11.40
C GLU A 116 0.18 -14.83 12.01
N GLU A 117 1.26 -14.13 12.36
CA GLU A 117 1.14 -12.83 13.02
C GLU A 117 0.54 -11.78 12.09
N ILE A 118 -0.56 -11.17 12.53
CA ILE A 118 -1.25 -10.13 11.78
C ILE A 118 -0.40 -8.86 11.76
N PRO A 119 -0.21 -8.23 10.60
CA PRO A 119 0.55 -6.99 10.49
C PRO A 119 -0.05 -5.85 11.30
N VAL A 120 0.78 -4.85 11.61
CA VAL A 120 0.38 -3.61 12.26
C VAL A 120 0.84 -2.40 11.47
N ILE A 121 0.15 -1.27 11.66
CA ILE A 121 0.52 0.04 11.10
C ILE A 121 0.81 0.98 12.27
N LYS A 122 1.96 0.77 12.91
CA LYS A 122 2.34 1.49 14.13
C LYS A 122 3.74 2.05 14.04
N GLN A 123 3.97 3.14 14.73
CA GLN A 123 5.30 3.69 14.92
C GLN A 123 6.19 2.69 15.69
N ASN A 124 7.44 2.60 15.31
CA ASN A 124 8.44 1.73 15.92
C ASN A 124 8.20 0.21 15.78
N ALA A 125 7.26 -0.23 14.94
CA ALA A 125 7.18 -1.63 14.54
C ALA A 125 8.36 -1.99 13.62
N TYR A 126 8.75 -3.26 13.62
CA TYR A 126 9.74 -3.75 12.66
C TYR A 126 9.07 -3.92 11.29
N PRO A 127 9.73 -3.57 10.17
CA PRO A 127 9.17 -3.83 8.84
C PRO A 127 8.77 -5.31 8.68
N TYR A 128 7.59 -5.56 8.15
CA TYR A 128 7.10 -6.92 7.91
C TYR A 128 7.74 -7.49 6.64
N ASN A 129 8.87 -8.12 6.78
CA ASN A 129 9.67 -8.67 5.68
C ASN A 129 9.59 -10.20 5.59
N ASN A 130 10.35 -10.80 4.68
CA ASN A 130 10.41 -12.25 4.49
C ASN A 130 9.03 -12.89 4.26
N VAL A 131 8.23 -12.26 3.40
CA VAL A 131 6.92 -12.75 2.94
C VAL A 131 6.87 -12.76 1.43
N THR A 132 6.11 -13.69 0.85
CA THR A 132 5.77 -13.65 -0.56
C THR A 132 4.66 -12.62 -0.82
N CYS A 133 4.45 -12.23 -2.09
CA CYS A 133 3.34 -11.34 -2.45
C CYS A 133 1.99 -11.94 -2.06
N SER A 134 1.78 -13.23 -2.31
CA SER A 134 0.56 -13.97 -1.95
C SER A 134 0.32 -13.95 -0.44
N GLN A 135 1.36 -14.18 0.35
CA GLN A 135 1.29 -14.11 1.81
C GLN A 135 0.96 -12.69 2.29
N ALA A 136 1.56 -11.65 1.70
CA ALA A 136 1.25 -10.27 2.02
C ALA A 136 -0.21 -9.92 1.72
N GLN A 137 -0.76 -10.41 0.60
CA GLN A 137 -2.16 -10.20 0.25
C GLN A 137 -3.10 -10.79 1.31
N ILE A 138 -2.89 -12.04 1.74
CA ILE A 138 -3.76 -12.67 2.73
C ILE A 138 -3.60 -12.05 4.12
N LEU A 139 -2.38 -11.68 4.52
CA LEU A 139 -2.11 -11.04 5.80
C LEU A 139 -2.78 -9.65 5.87
N ALA A 140 -2.64 -8.85 4.81
CA ALA A 140 -3.28 -7.56 4.73
C ALA A 140 -4.81 -7.66 4.81
N SER A 141 -5.41 -8.68 4.19
CA SER A 141 -6.85 -8.91 4.23
C SER A 141 -7.40 -9.29 5.61
N LYS A 142 -6.52 -9.71 6.53
CA LYS A 142 -6.88 -10.10 7.91
C LYS A 142 -6.73 -8.96 8.93
N MET A 143 -6.19 -7.80 8.55
CA MET A 143 -5.97 -6.71 9.48
C MET A 143 -7.28 -6.12 10.01
N GLU A 144 -8.26 -5.98 9.15
CA GLU A 144 -9.60 -5.46 9.46
C GLU A 144 -10.69 -6.47 9.07
N SER A 145 -11.82 -6.37 9.76
CA SER A 145 -12.98 -7.23 9.53
C SER A 145 -14.29 -6.51 9.88
N GLY A 146 -15.41 -7.08 9.47
CA GLY A 146 -16.73 -6.52 9.76
C GLY A 146 -17.04 -5.29 8.89
N LYS A 147 -17.14 -4.13 9.54
CA LYS A 147 -17.48 -2.86 8.86
C LYS A 147 -16.39 -2.35 7.93
N TYR A 148 -15.15 -2.66 8.20
CA TYR A 148 -14.00 -2.21 7.44
C TYR A 148 -13.40 -3.38 6.65
N THR A 149 -12.75 -3.04 5.54
CA THR A 149 -12.03 -4.01 4.69
C THR A 149 -10.61 -3.51 4.52
N SER A 150 -9.65 -4.37 4.76
CA SER A 150 -8.24 -4.13 4.50
C SER A 150 -7.73 -5.02 3.37
N SER A 151 -6.75 -4.55 2.65
CA SER A 151 -6.06 -5.28 1.58
C SER A 151 -4.63 -4.81 1.43
N LEU A 152 -3.80 -5.59 0.79
CA LEU A 152 -2.58 -5.06 0.20
C LEU A 152 -2.98 -3.96 -0.81
N MET A 153 -2.18 -2.91 -0.93
CA MET A 153 -2.46 -1.81 -1.83
C MET A 153 -2.49 -2.29 -3.28
N PHE A 154 -3.53 -1.92 -4.01
CA PHE A 154 -3.60 -2.11 -5.46
C PHE A 154 -2.79 -1.03 -6.19
N GLY A 155 -2.30 -1.34 -7.40
CA GLY A 155 -1.49 -0.41 -8.17
C GLY A 155 -2.18 0.93 -8.42
N VAL A 156 -3.48 0.91 -8.73
CA VAL A 156 -4.28 2.13 -8.90
C VAL A 156 -4.32 2.98 -7.62
N GLN A 157 -4.33 2.38 -6.44
CA GLN A 157 -4.27 3.13 -5.18
C GLN A 157 -2.92 3.83 -4.99
N TRP A 158 -1.82 3.19 -5.39
CA TRP A 158 -0.50 3.82 -5.36
C TRP A 158 -0.44 5.05 -6.26
N ASP A 159 -0.94 4.92 -7.49
CA ASP A 159 -0.99 6.05 -8.42
C ASP A 159 -1.88 7.19 -7.90
N LEU A 160 -3.01 6.85 -7.27
CA LEU A 160 -3.88 7.81 -6.60
C LEU A 160 -3.21 8.52 -5.42
N VAL A 161 -2.33 7.84 -4.68
CA VAL A 161 -1.52 8.48 -3.62
C VAL A 161 -0.60 9.53 -4.23
N LEU A 162 0.09 9.21 -5.32
CA LEU A 162 0.97 10.16 -6.01
C LEU A 162 0.17 11.35 -6.55
N LYS A 163 -0.97 11.10 -7.17
CA LYS A 163 -1.87 12.16 -7.65
C LYS A 163 -2.40 13.04 -6.51
N TYR A 164 -2.75 12.45 -5.40
CA TYR A 164 -3.15 13.18 -4.20
C TYR A 164 -2.03 14.09 -3.67
N LEU A 165 -0.78 13.61 -3.59
CA LEU A 165 0.36 14.41 -3.18
C LEU A 165 0.61 15.59 -4.12
N GLU A 166 0.46 15.38 -5.44
CA GLU A 166 0.50 16.45 -6.45
C GLU A 166 -0.55 17.53 -6.16
N THR A 167 -1.80 17.15 -5.89
CA THR A 167 -2.87 18.10 -5.57
C THR A 167 -2.64 18.86 -4.26
N LYS A 168 -1.76 18.37 -3.39
CA LYS A 168 -1.36 19.04 -2.14
C LYS A 168 -0.08 19.86 -2.30
N GLY A 169 0.42 20.03 -3.51
CA GLY A 169 1.53 20.93 -3.85
C GLY A 169 2.89 20.26 -3.99
N THR A 170 2.98 18.93 -3.99
CA THR A 170 4.23 18.25 -4.33
C THR A 170 4.43 18.28 -5.84
N ALA A 171 5.61 18.70 -6.30
CA ALA A 171 5.90 18.74 -7.71
C ALA A 171 5.84 17.34 -8.35
N GLN A 172 5.18 17.22 -9.50
CA GLN A 172 5.07 15.94 -10.22
C GLN A 172 6.44 15.35 -10.55
N GLU A 173 7.42 16.19 -10.88
CA GLU A 173 8.79 15.76 -11.14
C GLU A 173 9.40 15.01 -9.95
N ASP A 174 9.20 15.50 -8.73
CA ASP A 174 9.68 14.84 -7.52
C ASP A 174 9.01 13.48 -7.31
N LEU A 175 7.75 13.34 -7.68
CA LEU A 175 6.98 12.10 -7.52
C LEU A 175 7.29 11.04 -8.58
N LYS A 176 7.72 11.46 -9.78
CA LYS A 176 7.99 10.57 -10.94
C LYS A 176 9.43 10.15 -11.07
N THR A 177 10.36 10.90 -10.51
CA THR A 177 11.79 10.66 -10.66
C THR A 177 12.38 9.98 -9.42
N ASN A 178 13.54 9.38 -9.61
CA ASN A 178 14.37 8.85 -8.53
C ASN A 178 15.02 10.01 -7.75
N SER A 179 14.20 10.80 -7.09
CA SER A 179 14.63 11.97 -6.33
C SER A 179 15.34 11.55 -5.04
N THR A 180 16.54 12.11 -4.80
CA THR A 180 17.30 11.85 -3.56
C THR A 180 16.60 12.40 -2.31
N ASN A 181 15.65 13.29 -2.48
CA ASN A 181 14.86 13.88 -1.38
C ASN A 181 13.63 13.05 -1.01
N TRP A 182 13.29 12.07 -1.83
CA TRP A 182 12.08 11.26 -1.70
C TRP A 182 12.44 9.77 -1.72
N GLY A 183 11.99 9.07 -0.71
CA GLY A 183 12.06 7.63 -0.66
C GLY A 183 13.41 7.05 -0.25
N ASN A 184 13.36 5.79 0.07
CA ASN A 184 14.47 4.98 0.50
C ASN A 184 15.02 4.17 -0.68
N TYR A 185 15.84 4.81 -1.51
CA TYR A 185 16.45 4.16 -2.68
C TYR A 185 17.76 3.47 -2.31
N ASN A 186 17.95 2.28 -2.83
CA ASN A 186 19.12 1.44 -2.55
C ASN A 186 20.46 2.12 -2.87
N ASN A 187 20.48 2.97 -3.88
CA ASN A 187 21.68 3.67 -4.36
C ASN A 187 21.85 5.08 -3.78
N ASN A 188 20.92 5.54 -2.94
CA ASN A 188 21.01 6.86 -2.33
C ASN A 188 21.86 6.83 -1.06
N LEU A 189 22.66 7.89 -0.87
CA LEU A 189 23.22 8.22 0.42
C LEU A 189 22.15 8.98 1.21
N TRP A 190 21.61 8.38 2.23
CA TRP A 190 20.60 8.98 3.07
C TRP A 190 20.83 8.61 4.53
N GLU A 191 20.30 9.41 5.40
CA GLU A 191 20.43 9.25 6.84
C GLU A 191 19.07 9.09 7.49
N ILE A 192 18.96 8.14 8.40
CA ILE A 192 17.85 8.07 9.33
C ILE A 192 18.24 8.91 10.54
N THR A 193 17.70 10.10 10.66
CA THR A 193 17.99 11.03 11.74
C THR A 193 17.15 10.81 12.99
N ASN A 194 16.05 10.07 12.87
CA ASN A 194 15.18 9.75 13.98
C ASN A 194 15.88 8.85 15.00
N LYS A 195 16.12 9.36 16.20
CA LYS A 195 16.77 8.63 17.29
C LYS A 195 16.00 7.41 17.81
N ASN A 196 14.71 7.33 17.49
CA ASN A 196 13.85 6.20 17.84
C ASN A 196 13.77 5.14 16.74
N SER A 197 14.49 5.32 15.65
CA SER A 197 14.56 4.32 14.58
C SER A 197 15.20 3.03 15.06
N LYS A 198 14.81 1.93 14.43
CA LYS A 198 15.45 0.62 14.60
C LYS A 198 16.00 0.16 13.27
N TYR A 199 17.22 -0.30 13.27
CA TYR A 199 17.86 -0.83 12.06
C TYR A 199 18.76 -2.01 12.40
N ALA A 200 19.05 -2.84 11.41
CA ALA A 200 20.06 -3.87 11.49
C ALA A 200 20.87 -3.87 10.19
N ILE A 201 22.16 -4.11 10.30
CA ILE A 201 23.04 -4.16 9.15
C ILE A 201 23.10 -5.59 8.62
N TYR A 202 22.91 -5.74 7.33
CA TYR A 202 23.04 -7.02 6.65
C TYR A 202 24.46 -7.19 6.17
N THR A 203 25.18 -8.13 6.76
CA THR A 203 26.59 -8.39 6.45
C THR A 203 26.81 -9.87 6.23
N ASN A 204 27.53 -10.23 5.16
CA ASN A 204 27.84 -11.64 4.82
C ASN A 204 26.59 -12.54 4.78
N SER A 205 25.52 -12.07 4.15
CA SER A 205 24.24 -12.76 4.04
C SER A 205 23.56 -13.07 5.39
N LYS A 206 23.90 -12.34 6.42
CA LYS A 206 23.27 -12.44 7.75
C LYS A 206 22.81 -11.09 8.24
N LEU A 207 21.64 -11.08 8.85
CA LEU A 207 21.14 -9.91 9.57
C LEU A 207 21.87 -9.80 10.90
N GLY A 208 22.45 -8.64 11.19
CA GLY A 208 23.06 -8.34 12.48
C GLY A 208 22.03 -8.04 13.55
N ASP A 209 22.51 -7.71 14.76
CA ASP A 209 21.63 -7.33 15.87
C ASP A 209 20.92 -6.01 15.59
N TRP A 210 19.71 -5.89 16.14
CA TRP A 210 18.92 -4.67 16.02
C TRP A 210 19.49 -3.56 16.90
N THR A 211 19.72 -2.42 16.28
CA THR A 211 20.24 -1.21 16.92
C THR A 211 19.16 -0.12 16.92
N ASN A 212 19.01 0.58 18.03
CA ASN A 212 18.18 1.76 18.13
C ASN A 212 19.00 3.02 17.84
N GLY A 213 18.37 4.01 17.23
CA GLY A 213 18.95 5.32 17.02
C GLY A 213 19.08 5.72 15.56
N ALA A 214 19.75 6.84 15.33
CA ALA A 214 20.01 7.36 14.00
C ALA A 214 21.00 6.45 13.23
N TYR A 215 20.81 6.34 11.92
CA TYR A 215 21.67 5.61 11.02
C TYR A 215 22.11 6.49 9.86
N GLY A 216 23.40 6.59 9.64
CA GLY A 216 23.98 7.22 8.45
C GLY A 216 24.54 6.16 7.50
N LYS A 217 24.04 6.14 6.28
CA LYS A 217 24.60 5.34 5.20
C LYS A 217 25.67 6.18 4.51
N LYS A 218 26.89 5.72 4.54
CA LYS A 218 28.01 6.31 3.82
C LYS A 218 28.29 5.57 2.51
#